data_b0b7039d1ea9b284c3978addcb17365e
#
_entry.id   b0b7039d1ea9b284c3978addcb17365e
#
_cell.length_a   1.000
_cell.length_b   1.000
_cell.length_c   1.000
_cell.angle_alpha   90.00
_cell.angle_beta   90.00
_cell.angle_gamma   90.00
#
_symmetry.space_group_name_H-M   'P 1'
#
loop_
_entity.id
_entity.type
_entity.pdbx_description
1 polymer ?
#
loop_
_entity_poly.entity_id
_entity_poly.type
_entity_poly.pdbx_seq_one_letter_code
_entity_poly.pdbx_strand_id
1 'polypeptide(L)'
;MDSAVTGLYPLHRCKTLHLVRHAQGIHNVEGEKNHDAYLSYDLFDAHLTPLGWQQVSNLRKHVQAHGLSKKIDLVIASPLLRTMQTAVGVFGREGYTDGIGAPPLMVANAGNSDHPAISSLNCPPFIAIELCREHLVIHPCDKRRSISEYRPLFPAIDFSLIENEDDVLWMPDVREEDEEVAVRGMKFLNWLWTREEKEIAIVTHSGFLFHTLNRHSSIKSEMCKHFANCELRSVVIVDKGMTGSDAAKTDYPGKIPNGLDLPSDVAKDKH
;
A
#
# COMPACT_ATOMS: atom_id res chain seq x y z
N MET A 1 35.06 0.37 15.27
CA MET A 1 34.10 1.06 14.37
C MET A 1 33.73 0.05 13.32
N ASP A 2 32.51 -0.48 13.38
CA ASP A 2 32.05 -1.39 12.37
C ASP A 2 31.87 -0.58 11.07
N SER A 3 32.62 -0.95 10.05
CA SER A 3 32.49 -0.32 8.73
C SER A 3 31.13 -0.70 8.14
N ALA A 4 30.39 0.28 7.63
CA ALA A 4 29.16 0.02 6.91
C ALA A 4 29.43 -0.94 5.74
N VAL A 5 28.69 -2.04 5.67
CA VAL A 5 28.76 -2.94 4.51
C VAL A 5 28.01 -2.26 3.37
N THR A 6 28.75 -1.70 2.41
CA THR A 6 28.19 -1.01 1.24
C THR A 6 27.95 -2.03 0.13
N GLY A 7 26.68 -2.18 -0.29
CA GLY A 7 26.30 -2.96 -1.46
C GLY A 7 25.84 -2.05 -2.59
N LEU A 8 26.20 -2.38 -3.83
CA LEU A 8 25.70 -1.72 -5.04
C LEU A 8 24.70 -2.63 -5.73
N TYR A 9 23.51 -2.10 -5.98
CA TYR A 9 22.45 -2.81 -6.68
C TYR A 9 21.99 -2.02 -7.89
N PRO A 10 21.75 -2.68 -9.05
CA PRO A 10 21.20 -2.00 -10.23
C PRO A 10 19.84 -1.39 -9.92
N LEU A 11 19.58 -0.17 -10.41
CA LEU A 11 18.33 0.55 -10.12
C LEU A 11 17.07 -0.24 -10.54
N HIS A 12 17.14 -0.97 -11.66
CA HIS A 12 16.02 -1.80 -12.12
C HIS A 12 15.71 -2.98 -11.19
N ARG A 13 16.61 -3.33 -10.26
CA ARG A 13 16.42 -4.34 -9.21
C ARG A 13 15.97 -3.76 -7.88
N CYS A 14 15.59 -2.48 -7.87
CA CYS A 14 15.12 -1.79 -6.68
C CYS A 14 13.71 -1.26 -6.90
N LYS A 15 12.90 -1.26 -5.83
CA LYS A 15 11.63 -0.55 -5.77
C LYS A 15 11.57 0.22 -4.45
N THR A 16 11.02 1.42 -4.48
CA THR A 16 10.74 2.21 -3.28
C THR A 16 9.30 1.97 -2.84
N LEU A 17 9.11 1.58 -1.60
CA LEU A 17 7.79 1.37 -1.03
C LEU A 17 7.53 2.42 0.04
N HIS A 18 6.41 3.11 -0.07
CA HIS A 18 5.88 4.07 0.89
C HIS A 18 4.76 3.42 1.68
N LEU A 19 5.12 2.84 2.83
CA LEU A 19 4.24 2.04 3.67
C LEU A 19 3.44 2.96 4.58
N VAL A 20 2.12 2.86 4.54
CA VAL A 20 1.20 3.67 5.34
C VAL A 20 0.24 2.76 6.10
N ARG A 21 0.18 2.90 7.43
CA ARG A 21 -0.94 2.35 8.19
C ARG A 21 -2.16 3.24 7.98
N HIS A 22 -3.36 2.65 7.84
CA HIS A 22 -4.62 3.41 7.81
C HIS A 22 -4.72 4.41 8.97
N ALA A 23 -5.43 5.52 8.74
CA ALA A 23 -5.73 6.51 9.76
C ALA A 23 -6.71 5.95 10.81
N GLN A 24 -6.94 6.67 11.91
CA GLN A 24 -7.78 6.20 13.00
C GLN A 24 -9.18 5.84 12.50
N GLY A 25 -9.56 4.58 12.66
CA GLY A 25 -10.92 4.10 12.44
C GLY A 25 -11.71 4.01 13.75
N ILE A 26 -13.05 3.92 13.67
CA ILE A 26 -13.92 3.82 14.83
C ILE A 26 -13.57 2.60 15.71
N HIS A 27 -13.15 1.48 15.10
CA HIS A 27 -12.70 0.28 15.81
C HIS A 27 -11.49 0.54 16.72
N ASN A 28 -10.57 1.46 16.34
CA ASN A 28 -9.45 1.82 17.21
C ASN A 28 -9.94 2.51 18.48
N VAL A 29 -10.87 3.47 18.34
CA VAL A 29 -11.44 4.21 19.48
C VAL A 29 -12.20 3.31 20.42
N GLU A 30 -13.06 2.44 19.88
CA GLU A 30 -13.88 1.56 20.70
C GLU A 30 -13.05 0.42 21.32
N GLY A 31 -12.07 -0.13 20.57
CA GLY A 31 -11.16 -1.16 21.07
C GLY A 31 -10.19 -0.67 22.15
N GLU A 32 -9.80 0.63 22.13
CA GLU A 32 -9.01 1.24 23.22
C GLU A 32 -9.81 1.38 24.52
N LYS A 33 -11.13 1.64 24.42
CA LYS A 33 -12.02 1.73 25.59
C LYS A 33 -12.33 0.35 26.17
N ASN A 34 -12.59 -0.61 25.31
CA ASN A 34 -12.91 -1.99 25.66
C ASN A 34 -12.47 -2.92 24.54
N HIS A 35 -11.53 -3.83 24.83
CA HIS A 35 -11.01 -4.77 23.85
C HIS A 35 -12.09 -5.68 23.25
N ASP A 36 -13.12 -6.06 24.03
CA ASP A 36 -14.22 -6.91 23.55
C ASP A 36 -15.08 -6.20 22.48
N ALA A 37 -15.00 -4.87 22.36
CA ALA A 37 -15.67 -4.13 21.30
C ALA A 37 -15.25 -4.59 19.89
N TYR A 38 -14.03 -5.10 19.72
CA TYR A 38 -13.60 -5.65 18.44
C TYR A 38 -14.43 -6.82 17.93
N LEU A 39 -15.17 -7.51 18.81
CA LEU A 39 -16.08 -8.61 18.47
C LEU A 39 -17.46 -8.11 18.02
N SER A 40 -17.75 -6.81 18.13
CA SER A 40 -19.05 -6.25 17.75
C SER A 40 -19.17 -6.09 16.23
N TYR A 41 -20.29 -6.55 15.68
CA TYR A 41 -20.68 -6.27 14.30
C TYR A 41 -21.02 -4.80 14.02
N ASP A 42 -21.20 -3.97 15.07
CA ASP A 42 -21.34 -2.52 14.90
C ASP A 42 -20.07 -1.89 14.32
N LEU A 43 -18.93 -2.59 14.46
CA LEU A 43 -17.64 -2.19 13.91
C LEU A 43 -17.30 -2.88 12.57
N PHE A 44 -18.27 -3.56 11.95
CA PHE A 44 -18.06 -4.23 10.66
C PHE A 44 -17.50 -3.25 9.62
N ASP A 45 -16.39 -3.65 8.99
CA ASP A 45 -15.70 -2.84 7.98
C ASP A 45 -15.58 -1.36 8.38
N ALA A 46 -14.99 -1.13 9.57
CA ALA A 46 -14.95 0.15 10.24
C ALA A 46 -14.40 1.30 9.39
N HIS A 47 -15.10 2.43 9.38
CA HIS A 47 -14.72 3.65 8.69
C HIS A 47 -13.77 4.53 9.52
N LEU A 48 -13.22 5.59 8.91
CA LEU A 48 -12.39 6.58 9.58
C LEU A 48 -13.22 7.48 10.51
N THR A 49 -12.63 7.86 11.64
CA THR A 49 -13.17 8.89 12.54
C THR A 49 -12.89 10.30 12.01
N PRO A 50 -13.50 11.36 12.57
CA PRO A 50 -13.12 12.75 12.26
C PRO A 50 -11.62 13.01 12.50
N LEU A 51 -11.04 12.46 13.58
CA LEU A 51 -9.60 12.54 13.84
C LEU A 51 -8.81 11.77 12.76
N GLY A 52 -9.30 10.61 12.31
CA GLY A 52 -8.71 9.87 11.20
C GLY A 52 -8.63 10.70 9.92
N TRP A 53 -9.70 11.41 9.56
CA TRP A 53 -9.69 12.34 8.42
C TRP A 53 -8.74 13.53 8.60
N GLN A 54 -8.58 14.03 9.81
CA GLN A 54 -7.58 15.05 10.11
C GLN A 54 -6.15 14.51 9.93
N GLN A 55 -5.87 13.28 10.37
CA GLN A 55 -4.59 12.59 10.14
C GLN A 55 -4.31 12.42 8.64
N VAL A 56 -5.31 12.01 7.86
CA VAL A 56 -5.24 11.92 6.39
C VAL A 56 -4.88 13.26 5.76
N SER A 57 -5.57 14.35 6.16
CA SER A 57 -5.29 15.69 5.65
C SER A 57 -3.86 16.15 5.98
N ASN A 58 -3.36 15.84 7.18
CA ASN A 58 -2.00 16.18 7.58
C ASN A 58 -0.96 15.40 6.76
N LEU A 59 -1.16 14.09 6.58
CA LEU A 59 -0.25 13.27 5.77
C LEU A 59 -0.29 13.70 4.30
N ARG A 60 -1.46 14.03 3.75
CA ARG A 60 -1.60 14.58 2.38
C ARG A 60 -0.75 15.84 2.20
N LYS A 61 -0.86 16.81 3.13
CA LYS A 61 -0.05 18.04 3.09
C LYS A 61 1.44 17.72 3.11
N HIS A 62 1.87 16.77 3.94
CA HIS A 62 3.26 16.32 4.00
C HIS A 62 3.72 15.72 2.67
N VAL A 63 2.96 14.77 2.12
CA VAL A 63 3.25 14.11 0.83
C VAL A 63 3.35 15.11 -0.32
N GLN A 64 2.49 16.14 -0.34
CA GLN A 64 2.51 17.21 -1.34
C GLN A 64 3.71 18.14 -1.16
N ALA A 65 3.96 18.61 0.07
CA ALA A 65 5.05 19.54 0.38
C ALA A 65 6.43 18.98 0.04
N HIS A 66 6.63 17.66 0.18
CA HIS A 66 7.88 16.98 -0.12
C HIS A 66 7.94 16.40 -1.54
N GLY A 67 6.95 16.68 -2.39
CA GLY A 67 6.90 16.26 -3.78
C GLY A 67 6.73 14.75 -3.99
N LEU A 68 6.41 13.99 -2.91
CA LEU A 68 6.22 12.55 -2.99
C LEU A 68 5.03 12.18 -3.88
N SER A 69 3.95 12.97 -3.85
CA SER A 69 2.76 12.80 -4.70
C SER A 69 3.06 12.81 -6.20
N LYS A 70 4.19 13.40 -6.62
CA LYS A 70 4.61 13.45 -8.03
C LYS A 70 5.49 12.27 -8.44
N LYS A 71 5.98 11.49 -7.48
CA LYS A 71 6.89 10.36 -7.72
C LYS A 71 6.15 9.03 -7.71
N ILE A 72 5.04 8.93 -6.97
CA ILE A 72 4.29 7.68 -6.83
C ILE A 72 3.68 7.27 -8.16
N ASP A 73 4.03 6.07 -8.60
CA ASP A 73 3.56 5.46 -9.85
C ASP A 73 2.28 4.63 -9.64
N LEU A 74 2.07 4.12 -8.42
CA LEU A 74 0.96 3.23 -8.06
C LEU A 74 0.59 3.40 -6.59
N VAL A 75 -0.71 3.40 -6.30
CA VAL A 75 -1.24 3.30 -4.94
C VAL A 75 -1.95 1.96 -4.76
N ILE A 76 -1.50 1.18 -3.80
CA ILE A 76 -2.09 -0.10 -3.41
C ILE A 76 -2.82 0.09 -2.08
N ALA A 77 -4.05 -0.37 -2.00
CA ALA A 77 -4.83 -0.38 -0.76
C ALA A 77 -5.30 -1.79 -0.40
N SER A 78 -5.29 -2.10 0.89
CA SER A 78 -6.09 -3.21 1.42
C SER A 78 -7.57 -2.93 1.16
N PRO A 79 -8.40 -3.94 0.78
CA PRO A 79 -9.81 -3.73 0.45
C PRO A 79 -10.70 -3.64 1.70
N LEU A 80 -10.32 -2.79 2.66
CA LEU A 80 -11.15 -2.42 3.80
C LEU A 80 -11.44 -0.93 3.74
N LEU A 81 -12.64 -0.54 4.18
CA LEU A 81 -13.13 0.84 4.04
C LEU A 81 -12.11 1.87 4.55
N ARG A 82 -11.58 1.68 5.76
CA ARG A 82 -10.60 2.60 6.39
C ARG A 82 -9.29 2.76 5.61
N THR A 83 -8.80 1.70 4.98
CA THR A 83 -7.59 1.74 4.16
C THR A 83 -7.82 2.43 2.84
N MET A 84 -8.94 2.14 2.17
CA MET A 84 -9.33 2.82 0.94
C MET A 84 -9.58 4.31 1.18
N GLN A 85 -10.33 4.69 2.24
CA GLN A 85 -10.52 6.08 2.65
C GLN A 85 -9.18 6.78 2.92
N THR A 86 -8.24 6.11 3.62
CA THR A 86 -6.89 6.66 3.87
C THR A 86 -6.13 6.84 2.55
N ALA A 87 -6.12 5.83 1.68
CA ALA A 87 -5.40 5.86 0.42
C ALA A 87 -5.87 7.00 -0.49
N VAL A 88 -7.18 7.08 -0.73
CA VAL A 88 -7.75 8.13 -1.59
C VAL A 88 -7.61 9.51 -0.95
N GLY A 89 -7.74 9.59 0.37
CA GLY A 89 -7.60 10.83 1.11
C GLY A 89 -6.17 11.39 1.07
N VAL A 90 -5.14 10.55 1.16
CA VAL A 90 -3.74 10.97 1.13
C VAL A 90 -3.24 11.25 -0.28
N PHE A 91 -3.51 10.34 -1.24
CA PHE A 91 -2.90 10.36 -2.56
C PHE A 91 -3.84 10.84 -3.68
N GLY A 92 -5.14 10.96 -3.42
CA GLY A 92 -6.11 11.54 -4.34
C GLY A 92 -6.10 13.07 -4.34
N ARG A 93 -6.97 13.71 -5.15
CA ARG A 93 -7.10 15.18 -5.21
C ARG A 93 -8.42 15.64 -4.64
N GLU A 94 -8.38 16.75 -3.90
CA GLU A 94 -9.57 17.50 -3.49
C GLU A 94 -10.19 18.24 -4.67
N GLY A 95 -11.44 18.66 -4.51
CA GLY A 95 -12.11 19.49 -5.52
C GLY A 95 -12.63 18.69 -6.71
N TYR A 96 -13.19 17.49 -6.46
CA TYR A 96 -13.95 16.79 -7.50
C TYR A 96 -15.11 17.66 -7.99
N THR A 97 -15.18 17.86 -9.31
CA THR A 97 -16.26 18.57 -9.96
C THR A 97 -16.98 17.59 -10.88
N ASP A 98 -18.29 17.47 -10.74
CA ASP A 98 -19.11 16.65 -11.64
C ASP A 98 -18.95 17.11 -13.10
N GLY A 99 -18.90 16.15 -14.03
CA GLY A 99 -18.81 16.43 -15.47
C GLY A 99 -17.40 16.51 -16.06
N ILE A 100 -16.35 16.35 -15.27
CA ILE A 100 -14.96 16.21 -15.76
C ILE A 100 -14.68 14.72 -15.99
N GLY A 101 -15.09 14.18 -17.10
CA GLY A 101 -14.76 12.91 -17.78
C GLY A 101 -14.08 11.72 -17.07
N ALA A 102 -13.80 11.78 -15.76
CA ALA A 102 -13.17 10.73 -14.99
C ALA A 102 -13.99 10.43 -13.72
N PRO A 103 -14.18 9.14 -13.36
CA PRO A 103 -14.88 8.77 -12.14
C PRO A 103 -14.09 9.23 -10.91
N PRO A 104 -14.75 9.59 -9.78
CA PRO A 104 -14.04 9.95 -8.56
C PRO A 104 -13.33 8.73 -7.96
N LEU A 105 -12.23 8.98 -7.23
CA LEU A 105 -11.62 7.95 -6.38
C LEU A 105 -12.54 7.58 -5.22
N MET A 106 -13.31 8.54 -4.70
CA MET A 106 -14.30 8.32 -3.67
C MET A 106 -15.48 9.28 -3.90
N VAL A 107 -16.69 8.76 -3.83
CA VAL A 107 -17.90 9.60 -3.85
C VAL A 107 -18.07 10.35 -2.53
N ALA A 108 -18.87 11.43 -2.53
CA ALA A 108 -19.19 12.14 -1.30
C ALA A 108 -19.88 11.21 -0.29
N ASN A 109 -19.57 11.38 0.98
CA ASN A 109 -20.14 10.65 2.11
C ASN A 109 -19.94 9.12 2.08
N ALA A 110 -18.97 8.62 1.31
CA ALA A 110 -18.67 7.19 1.23
C ALA A 110 -18.40 6.63 2.63
N GLY A 111 -19.17 5.60 3.03
CA GLY A 111 -19.08 4.97 4.34
C GLY A 111 -19.44 5.90 5.50
N ASN A 112 -20.43 6.78 5.32
CA ASN A 112 -20.90 7.76 6.32
C ASN A 112 -19.79 8.70 6.83
N SER A 113 -18.88 9.09 5.92
CA SER A 113 -17.65 9.82 6.28
C SER A 113 -17.83 11.33 6.44
N ASP A 114 -18.97 11.89 6.04
CA ASP A 114 -19.21 13.34 5.89
C ASP A 114 -18.11 14.05 5.06
N HIS A 115 -17.32 13.28 4.31
CA HIS A 115 -16.22 13.78 3.50
C HIS A 115 -16.69 14.05 2.06
N PRO A 116 -16.28 15.19 1.43
CA PRO A 116 -16.59 15.46 0.04
C PRO A 116 -15.95 14.43 -0.90
N ALA A 117 -16.42 14.37 -2.13
CA ALA A 117 -15.86 13.50 -3.16
C ALA A 117 -14.38 13.82 -3.43
N ILE A 118 -13.60 12.78 -3.74
CA ILE A 118 -12.16 12.88 -4.04
C ILE A 118 -11.93 12.54 -5.50
N SER A 119 -11.24 13.44 -6.21
CA SER A 119 -10.95 13.32 -7.63
C SER A 119 -9.83 12.32 -7.92
N SER A 120 -9.96 11.60 -9.07
CA SER A 120 -8.92 10.77 -9.66
C SER A 120 -8.02 11.51 -10.65
N LEU A 121 -8.33 12.75 -11.01
CA LEU A 121 -7.61 13.51 -12.04
C LEU A 121 -6.15 13.74 -11.67
N ASN A 122 -5.26 13.37 -12.63
CA ASN A 122 -3.81 13.48 -12.45
C ASN A 122 -3.29 12.76 -11.17
N CYS A 123 -3.95 11.69 -10.77
CA CYS A 123 -3.49 10.78 -9.73
C CYS A 123 -2.86 9.54 -10.37
N PRO A 124 -1.96 8.83 -9.68
CA PRO A 124 -1.56 7.50 -10.08
C PRO A 124 -2.75 6.53 -10.06
N PRO A 125 -2.67 5.37 -10.71
CA PRO A 125 -3.67 4.33 -10.57
C PRO A 125 -3.79 3.85 -9.12
N PHE A 126 -5.01 3.48 -8.71
CA PHE A 126 -5.32 2.89 -7.41
C PHE A 126 -5.83 1.48 -7.61
N ILE A 127 -5.23 0.52 -6.91
CA ILE A 127 -5.66 -0.88 -6.94
C ILE A 127 -5.93 -1.40 -5.53
N ALA A 128 -6.91 -2.27 -5.38
CA ALA A 128 -7.18 -2.98 -4.15
C ALA A 128 -6.69 -4.43 -4.24
N ILE A 129 -6.01 -4.91 -3.19
CA ILE A 129 -5.47 -6.28 -3.17
C ILE A 129 -5.59 -6.92 -1.79
N GLU A 130 -6.07 -8.16 -1.75
CA GLU A 130 -6.27 -8.89 -0.49
C GLU A 130 -4.98 -9.32 0.20
N LEU A 131 -3.88 -9.48 -0.53
CA LEU A 131 -2.59 -9.88 0.05
C LEU A 131 -2.08 -8.94 1.14
N CYS A 132 -2.47 -7.66 1.13
CA CYS A 132 -2.06 -6.69 2.15
C CYS A 132 -3.15 -6.37 3.18
N ARG A 133 -4.13 -7.28 3.40
CA ARG A 133 -5.13 -7.15 4.46
C ARG A 133 -4.51 -7.26 5.85
N GLU A 134 -5.27 -6.80 6.87
CA GLU A 134 -4.88 -6.98 8.27
C GLU A 134 -4.76 -8.49 8.59
N HIS A 135 -4.22 -8.78 9.72
CA HIS A 135 -4.28 -10.08 10.35
C HIS A 135 -5.72 -10.61 10.27
N LEU A 136 -5.94 -11.69 9.53
CA LEU A 136 -7.28 -12.27 9.35
C LEU A 136 -7.68 -12.92 10.67
N VAL A 137 -8.55 -12.22 11.39
CA VAL A 137 -8.99 -12.59 12.73
C VAL A 137 -10.51 -12.58 12.80
N ILE A 138 -11.04 -13.04 13.92
CA ILE A 138 -12.47 -13.11 14.24
C ILE A 138 -13.16 -11.73 14.35
N HIS A 139 -12.42 -10.63 14.21
CA HIS A 139 -12.96 -9.29 14.40
C HIS A 139 -13.77 -8.85 13.16
N PRO A 140 -15.06 -8.49 13.30
CA PRO A 140 -15.86 -8.00 12.18
C PRO A 140 -15.31 -6.75 11.49
N CYS A 141 -14.53 -5.93 12.18
CA CYS A 141 -13.87 -4.76 11.56
C CYS A 141 -12.82 -5.13 10.50
N ASP A 142 -12.35 -6.39 10.46
CA ASP A 142 -11.39 -6.91 9.49
C ASP A 142 -12.06 -7.72 8.37
N LYS A 143 -13.39 -7.89 8.43
CA LYS A 143 -14.20 -8.43 7.36
C LYS A 143 -14.54 -7.35 6.35
N ARG A 144 -14.26 -7.59 5.05
CA ARG A 144 -14.64 -6.65 4.00
C ARG A 144 -16.10 -6.80 3.57
N ARG A 145 -16.62 -5.76 2.94
CA ARG A 145 -17.87 -5.80 2.18
C ARG A 145 -17.70 -6.56 0.87
N SER A 146 -18.80 -6.82 0.18
CA SER A 146 -18.78 -7.30 -1.20
C SER A 146 -18.16 -6.23 -2.13
N ILE A 147 -17.58 -6.69 -3.25
CA ILE A 147 -16.97 -5.77 -4.22
C ILE A 147 -18.04 -4.90 -4.88
N SER A 148 -19.24 -5.42 -5.10
CA SER A 148 -20.39 -4.64 -5.61
C SER A 148 -20.84 -3.52 -4.67
N GLU A 149 -20.61 -3.63 -3.35
CA GLU A 149 -20.85 -2.54 -2.40
C GLU A 149 -19.74 -1.47 -2.45
N TYR A 150 -18.47 -1.86 -2.71
CA TYR A 150 -17.37 -0.89 -2.78
C TYR A 150 -17.30 -0.12 -4.10
N ARG A 151 -17.60 -0.74 -5.24
CA ARG A 151 -17.51 -0.10 -6.56
C ARG A 151 -18.26 1.23 -6.67
N PRO A 152 -19.50 1.37 -6.18
CA PRO A 152 -20.19 2.66 -6.22
C PRO A 152 -19.58 3.70 -5.27
N LEU A 153 -18.88 3.29 -4.21
CA LEU A 153 -18.24 4.19 -3.25
C LEU A 153 -16.87 4.67 -3.74
N PHE A 154 -16.15 3.81 -4.48
CA PHE A 154 -14.78 4.03 -4.98
C PHE A 154 -14.67 3.73 -6.48
N PRO A 155 -15.35 4.47 -7.36
CA PRO A 155 -15.48 4.12 -8.78
C PRO A 155 -14.15 4.05 -9.56
N ALA A 156 -13.11 4.77 -9.13
CA ALA A 156 -11.81 4.78 -9.78
C ALA A 156 -10.76 3.88 -9.11
N ILE A 157 -11.12 3.10 -8.10
CA ILE A 157 -10.24 2.04 -7.57
C ILE A 157 -10.46 0.77 -8.41
N ASP A 158 -9.36 0.16 -8.84
CA ASP A 158 -9.39 -1.11 -9.54
C ASP A 158 -9.46 -2.29 -8.55
N PHE A 159 -10.54 -3.06 -8.62
CA PHE A 159 -10.79 -4.27 -7.83
C PHE A 159 -10.60 -5.56 -8.64
N SER A 160 -10.05 -5.49 -9.85
CA SER A 160 -9.95 -6.65 -10.76
C SER A 160 -9.07 -7.79 -10.23
N LEU A 161 -8.18 -7.50 -9.28
CA LEU A 161 -7.32 -8.49 -8.63
C LEU A 161 -8.00 -9.22 -7.46
N ILE A 162 -9.23 -8.88 -7.13
CA ILE A 162 -10.04 -9.56 -6.11
C ILE A 162 -10.98 -10.53 -6.83
N GLU A 163 -10.73 -11.82 -6.67
CA GLU A 163 -11.43 -12.86 -7.42
C GLU A 163 -12.86 -13.10 -6.93
N ASN A 164 -13.09 -12.96 -5.61
CA ASN A 164 -14.36 -13.31 -5.00
C ASN A 164 -15.18 -12.04 -4.71
N GLU A 165 -16.47 -12.09 -5.03
CA GLU A 165 -17.42 -11.02 -4.72
C GLU A 165 -17.49 -10.79 -3.20
N ASP A 166 -17.78 -11.84 -2.45
CA ASP A 166 -17.85 -11.82 -1.00
C ASP A 166 -16.50 -12.11 -0.34
N ASP A 167 -16.37 -11.75 0.94
CA ASP A 167 -15.17 -12.03 1.73
C ASP A 167 -15.12 -13.51 2.14
N VAL A 168 -14.38 -14.29 1.37
CA VAL A 168 -14.15 -15.71 1.63
C VAL A 168 -12.91 -15.99 2.50
N LEU A 169 -12.11 -14.96 2.77
CA LEU A 169 -10.89 -15.08 3.56
C LEU A 169 -11.13 -14.88 5.06
N TRP A 170 -12.12 -14.08 5.40
CA TRP A 170 -12.48 -13.84 6.79
C TRP A 170 -13.38 -14.97 7.32
N MET A 171 -13.00 -15.55 8.46
CA MET A 171 -13.73 -16.61 9.13
C MET A 171 -14.04 -16.19 10.58
N PRO A 172 -15.27 -16.40 11.08
CA PRO A 172 -15.64 -15.95 12.41
C PRO A 172 -14.94 -16.72 13.56
N ASP A 173 -14.46 -17.93 13.27
CA ASP A 173 -13.91 -18.86 14.27
C ASP A 173 -12.43 -19.20 14.01
N VAL A 174 -11.80 -18.60 12.99
CA VAL A 174 -10.42 -18.89 12.61
C VAL A 174 -9.59 -17.62 12.66
N ARG A 175 -8.49 -17.69 13.41
CA ARG A 175 -7.47 -16.65 13.45
C ARG A 175 -6.28 -17.10 12.63
N GLU A 176 -5.83 -16.27 11.70
CA GLU A 176 -4.56 -16.45 10.97
C GLU A 176 -3.41 -16.43 11.98
N GLU A 177 -2.48 -17.32 11.89
CA GLU A 177 -1.29 -17.32 12.74
C GLU A 177 -0.28 -16.23 12.28
N ASP A 178 0.52 -15.73 13.22
CA ASP A 178 1.52 -14.66 12.93
C ASP A 178 2.47 -15.04 11.79
N GLU A 179 2.84 -16.31 11.70
CA GLU A 179 3.69 -16.85 10.61
C GLU A 179 2.94 -16.85 9.28
N GLU A 180 1.65 -17.11 9.26
CA GLU A 180 0.82 -17.08 8.03
C GLU A 180 0.70 -15.66 7.50
N VAL A 181 0.53 -14.66 8.40
CA VAL A 181 0.59 -13.23 8.03
C VAL A 181 1.93 -12.90 7.36
N ALA A 182 3.04 -13.35 7.97
CA ALA A 182 4.37 -13.12 7.41
C ALA A 182 4.57 -13.80 6.05
N VAL A 183 4.07 -15.02 5.88
CA VAL A 183 4.08 -15.74 4.59
C VAL A 183 3.24 -15.00 3.53
N ARG A 184 2.06 -14.49 3.92
CA ARG A 184 1.21 -13.68 3.04
C ARG A 184 1.91 -12.36 2.67
N GLY A 185 2.60 -11.74 3.63
CA GLY A 185 3.46 -10.58 3.40
C GLY A 185 4.56 -10.84 2.36
N MET A 186 5.21 -12.03 2.41
CA MET A 186 6.19 -12.41 1.38
C MET A 186 5.56 -12.62 0.01
N LYS A 187 4.40 -13.28 -0.04
CA LYS A 187 3.67 -13.42 -1.32
C LYS A 187 3.36 -12.04 -1.90
N PHE A 188 2.96 -11.08 -1.07
CA PHE A 188 2.73 -9.70 -1.48
C PHE A 188 4.01 -9.03 -2.01
N LEU A 189 5.13 -9.09 -1.28
CA LEU A 189 6.40 -8.53 -1.73
C LEU A 189 6.91 -9.17 -3.02
N ASN A 190 6.75 -10.49 -3.18
CA ASN A 190 7.09 -11.19 -4.42
C ASN A 190 6.18 -10.78 -5.58
N TRP A 191 4.89 -10.59 -5.33
CA TRP A 191 3.96 -10.09 -6.33
C TRP A 191 4.34 -8.68 -6.80
N LEU A 192 4.85 -7.81 -5.94
CA LEU A 192 5.33 -6.48 -6.35
C LEU A 192 6.40 -6.55 -7.44
N TRP A 193 7.20 -7.64 -7.51
CA TRP A 193 8.20 -7.82 -8.56
C TRP A 193 7.60 -8.14 -9.93
N THR A 194 6.34 -8.52 -10.00
CA THR A 194 5.61 -8.68 -11.28
C THR A 194 5.13 -7.35 -11.85
N ARG A 195 5.21 -6.26 -11.04
CA ARG A 195 4.76 -4.92 -11.42
C ARG A 195 5.90 -4.12 -12.05
N GLU A 196 5.55 -3.22 -12.97
CA GLU A 196 6.54 -2.34 -13.62
C GLU A 196 6.86 -1.10 -12.76
N GLU A 197 5.93 -0.65 -11.95
CA GLU A 197 6.04 0.55 -11.12
C GLU A 197 7.20 0.43 -10.13
N LYS A 198 7.90 1.54 -9.88
CA LYS A 198 9.09 1.60 -9.01
C LYS A 198 8.87 2.35 -7.71
N GLU A 199 8.00 3.35 -7.70
CA GLU A 199 7.63 4.16 -6.55
C GLU A 199 6.18 3.84 -6.15
N ILE A 200 5.99 2.99 -5.16
CA ILE A 200 4.69 2.41 -4.82
C ILE A 200 4.27 2.83 -3.42
N ALA A 201 3.10 3.46 -3.30
CA ALA A 201 2.46 3.68 -2.01
C ALA A 201 1.58 2.48 -1.64
N ILE A 202 1.69 2.02 -0.39
CA ILE A 202 0.94 0.86 0.12
C ILE A 202 0.23 1.27 1.39
N VAL A 203 -1.11 1.33 1.34
CA VAL A 203 -1.95 1.66 2.48
C VAL A 203 -2.56 0.40 3.05
N THR A 204 -2.13 0.04 4.24
CA THR A 204 -2.43 -1.23 4.88
C THR A 204 -2.58 -1.08 6.41
N HIS A 205 -2.20 -2.08 7.18
CA HIS A 205 -2.51 -2.23 8.59
C HIS A 205 -1.25 -2.48 9.43
N SER A 206 -1.36 -2.23 10.74
CA SER A 206 -0.24 -2.33 11.66
C SER A 206 0.24 -3.77 11.87
N GLY A 207 -0.69 -4.72 12.02
CA GLY A 207 -0.35 -6.14 12.22
C GLY A 207 0.34 -6.72 10.98
N PHE A 208 -0.24 -6.51 9.80
CA PHE A 208 0.35 -6.93 8.54
C PHE A 208 1.78 -6.39 8.35
N LEU A 209 1.98 -5.08 8.53
CA LEU A 209 3.30 -4.45 8.40
C LEU A 209 4.28 -4.99 9.43
N PHE A 210 3.85 -5.14 10.69
CA PHE A 210 4.70 -5.64 11.76
C PHE A 210 5.23 -7.05 11.45
N HIS A 211 4.34 -8.01 11.14
CA HIS A 211 4.75 -9.39 10.87
C HIS A 211 5.57 -9.51 9.59
N THR A 212 5.18 -8.79 8.52
CA THR A 212 5.91 -8.78 7.25
C THR A 212 7.32 -8.22 7.41
N LEU A 213 7.48 -7.06 8.04
CA LEU A 213 8.79 -6.41 8.17
C LEU A 213 9.71 -7.14 9.15
N ASN A 214 9.21 -7.64 10.28
CA ASN A 214 10.03 -8.37 11.26
C ASN A 214 10.53 -9.70 10.74
N ARG A 215 9.79 -10.38 9.87
CA ARG A 215 10.19 -11.65 9.27
C ARG A 215 11.32 -11.48 8.24
N HIS A 216 11.29 -10.39 7.49
CA HIS A 216 12.10 -10.21 6.28
C HIS A 216 13.20 -9.15 6.41
N SER A 217 13.22 -8.42 7.51
CA SER A 217 14.29 -7.49 7.79
C SER A 217 15.42 -8.17 8.56
N SER A 218 16.61 -8.17 7.99
CA SER A 218 17.83 -8.52 8.72
C SER A 218 18.24 -7.47 9.76
N ILE A 219 17.55 -6.34 9.78
CA ILE A 219 17.80 -5.19 10.64
C ILE A 219 16.59 -4.98 11.54
N LYS A 220 16.70 -5.35 12.82
CA LYS A 220 15.76 -4.93 13.87
C LYS A 220 15.93 -3.42 14.09
N SER A 221 15.22 -2.63 13.30
CA SER A 221 15.28 -1.17 13.34
C SER A 221 13.93 -0.57 13.76
N GLU A 222 13.88 0.73 13.96
CA GLU A 222 12.64 1.51 14.12
C GLU A 222 11.62 1.21 13.02
N MET A 223 12.10 0.79 11.83
CA MET A 223 11.26 0.43 10.69
C MET A 223 10.35 -0.77 10.94
N CYS A 224 10.73 -1.67 11.86
CA CYS A 224 9.98 -2.89 12.18
C CYS A 224 9.05 -2.74 13.39
N LYS A 225 9.00 -1.56 14.04
CA LYS A 225 8.04 -1.28 15.11
C LYS A 225 6.63 -1.12 14.55
N HIS A 226 5.64 -1.31 15.41
CA HIS A 226 4.25 -1.00 15.06
C HIS A 226 4.13 0.42 14.53
N PHE A 227 3.32 0.58 13.49
CA PHE A 227 3.01 1.89 12.91
C PHE A 227 1.90 2.58 13.72
N ALA A 228 2.05 3.87 13.97
CA ALA A 228 0.95 4.69 14.45
C ALA A 228 -0.11 4.90 13.34
N ASN A 229 -1.32 5.32 13.70
CA ASN A 229 -2.35 5.62 12.71
C ASN A 229 -1.88 6.71 11.73
N CYS A 230 -2.05 6.47 10.45
CA CYS A 230 -1.63 7.35 9.35
C CYS A 230 -0.11 7.64 9.31
N GLU A 231 0.71 6.80 9.95
CA GLU A 231 2.16 6.89 9.86
C GLU A 231 2.64 6.37 8.51
N LEU A 232 3.60 7.07 7.92
CA LEU A 232 4.28 6.71 6.67
C LEU A 232 5.76 6.42 6.95
N ARG A 233 6.24 5.29 6.46
CA ARG A 233 7.67 4.94 6.40
C ARG A 233 8.03 4.50 5.01
N SER A 234 9.18 4.95 4.51
CA SER A 234 9.67 4.59 3.17
C SER A 234 10.82 3.59 3.28
N VAL A 235 10.78 2.56 2.45
CA VAL A 235 11.81 1.51 2.39
C VAL A 235 12.16 1.21 0.94
N VAL A 236 13.35 0.69 0.71
CA VAL A 236 13.74 0.14 -0.59
C VAL A 236 13.78 -1.37 -0.48
N ILE A 237 13.08 -2.06 -1.38
CA ILE A 237 13.24 -3.49 -1.57
C ILE A 237 14.18 -3.76 -2.74
N VAL A 238 14.99 -4.82 -2.62
CA VAL A 238 16.00 -5.19 -3.61
C VAL A 238 15.83 -6.66 -3.97
N ASP A 239 15.70 -6.96 -5.25
CA ASP A 239 15.74 -8.32 -5.77
C ASP A 239 17.19 -8.84 -5.83
N LYS A 240 17.65 -9.42 -4.74
CA LYS A 240 19.00 -10.02 -4.63
C LYS A 240 19.13 -11.31 -5.43
N GLY A 241 18.03 -12.03 -5.66
CA GLY A 241 18.02 -13.29 -6.39
C GLY A 241 18.03 -13.13 -7.90
N MET A 242 17.85 -11.91 -8.40
CA MET A 242 17.68 -11.62 -9.83
C MET A 242 16.58 -12.46 -10.50
N THR A 243 15.57 -12.88 -9.71
CA THR A 243 14.48 -13.77 -10.15
C THR A 243 13.23 -13.02 -10.62
N GLY A 244 13.16 -11.70 -10.40
CA GLY A 244 12.04 -10.87 -10.83
C GLY A 244 11.97 -10.72 -12.36
N SER A 245 10.79 -10.37 -12.86
CA SER A 245 10.45 -10.24 -14.28
C SER A 245 11.26 -9.19 -15.06
N ASP A 246 12.02 -8.35 -14.38
CA ASP A 246 12.91 -7.34 -14.99
C ASP A 246 14.22 -7.95 -15.52
N ALA A 247 14.16 -9.16 -16.08
CA ALA A 247 15.29 -9.74 -16.78
C ALA A 247 15.75 -8.78 -17.89
N ALA A 248 16.91 -8.20 -17.67
CA ALA A 248 17.69 -7.49 -18.71
C ALA A 248 16.91 -6.44 -19.55
N LYS A 249 16.00 -5.66 -18.97
CA LYS A 249 15.60 -4.42 -19.65
C LYS A 249 16.84 -3.57 -19.82
N THR A 250 17.31 -3.49 -21.04
CA THR A 250 18.45 -2.63 -21.41
C THR A 250 18.08 -1.16 -21.27
N ASP A 251 16.78 -0.86 -21.30
CA ASP A 251 16.21 0.49 -21.25
C ASP A 251 15.41 0.72 -19.98
N TYR A 252 16.02 1.32 -18.98
CA TYR A 252 15.32 1.84 -17.80
C TYR A 252 15.85 3.26 -17.48
N PRO A 253 15.10 4.13 -16.78
CA PRO A 253 15.46 5.54 -16.62
C PRO A 253 16.86 5.83 -16.05
N GLY A 254 17.46 4.87 -15.35
CA GLY A 254 18.81 5.00 -14.79
C GLY A 254 19.94 4.48 -15.69
N LYS A 255 19.65 4.11 -16.94
CA LYS A 255 20.63 3.55 -17.86
C LYS A 255 20.40 4.04 -19.28
N ILE A 256 21.45 4.47 -19.93
CA ILE A 256 21.46 4.73 -21.37
C ILE A 256 21.73 3.40 -22.08
N PRO A 257 20.98 3.02 -23.12
CA PRO A 257 21.25 1.83 -23.93
C PRO A 257 22.69 1.85 -24.46
N ASN A 258 23.29 0.68 -24.62
CA ASN A 258 24.63 0.58 -25.24
C ASN A 258 24.59 1.20 -26.63
N GLY A 259 25.52 2.12 -26.89
CA GLY A 259 25.78 2.65 -28.21
C GLY A 259 26.37 1.59 -29.14
N LEU A 260 26.59 1.97 -30.37
CA LEU A 260 27.28 1.11 -31.37
C LEU A 260 28.75 0.90 -31.04
N ASP A 261 29.34 1.78 -30.23
CA ASP A 261 30.75 1.76 -29.87
C ASP A 261 31.00 1.01 -28.57
N LEU A 262 31.95 0.09 -28.60
CA LEU A 262 32.46 -0.53 -27.36
C LEU A 262 33.48 0.43 -26.71
N PRO A 263 33.57 0.46 -25.36
CA PRO A 263 34.63 1.14 -24.67
C PRO A 263 36.00 0.70 -25.21
N SER A 264 36.93 1.64 -25.38
CA SER A 264 38.23 1.41 -26.02
C SER A 264 39.13 0.37 -25.34
N ASP A 265 38.92 0.17 -24.02
CA ASP A 265 39.59 -0.83 -23.22
C ASP A 265 39.09 -2.26 -23.49
N VAL A 266 37.79 -2.41 -23.75
CA VAL A 266 37.18 -3.71 -24.12
C VAL A 266 37.53 -4.13 -25.53
N ALA A 267 37.83 -3.18 -26.44
CA ALA A 267 38.21 -3.45 -27.80
C ALA A 267 39.62 -4.08 -27.90
N LYS A 268 40.46 -3.93 -26.86
CA LYS A 268 41.85 -4.46 -26.84
C LYS A 268 41.94 -5.94 -26.47
N ASP A 269 40.93 -6.51 -25.84
CA ASP A 269 40.91 -7.91 -25.36
C ASP A 269 40.49 -8.92 -26.45
N LYS A 270 40.34 -8.50 -27.70
CA LYS A 270 39.91 -9.34 -28.83
C LYS A 270 41.02 -9.68 -29.82
N HIS A 271 42.29 -9.62 -29.39
CA HIS A 271 43.43 -10.01 -30.24
C HIS A 271 44.25 -11.11 -29.59
#